data_f420242379f7310ad218b90da3f0df59
#
_entry.id   f420242379f7310ad218b90da3f0df59
#
_cell.length_a   1.000
_cell.length_b   1.000
_cell.length_c   1.000
_cell.angle_alpha   90.00
_cell.angle_beta   90.00
_cell.angle_gamma   90.00
#
_symmetry.space_group_name_H-M   'P 1'
#
loop_
_entity.id
_entity.type
_entity.pdbx_description
1 polymer ?
#
loop_
_entity_poly.entity_id
_entity_poly.type
_entity_poly.pdbx_seq_one_letter_code
_entity_poly.pdbx_strand_id
1 'polypeptide(L)'
;MAENKLLEMSFEFAVAIVNLVDGVTIPKSSYMTDQLARAGTSVGANIHEAQYAQSKKDFISKLEIALKESNETSYWLKLMYETKRIDVQTYQYTEKLCRNIRRLLIASCKTAKGM
;
A
#
# COMPACT_ATOMS: atom_id res chain seq x y z
N MET A 1 18.63 3.03 -5.92
CA MET A 1 17.65 3.91 -6.58
C MET A 1 16.33 3.86 -5.84
N ALA A 2 15.69 5.01 -5.63
CA ALA A 2 14.44 5.08 -4.88
C ALA A 2 13.33 4.24 -5.53
N GLU A 3 13.25 4.24 -6.86
CA GLU A 3 12.26 3.46 -7.60
C GLU A 3 12.40 1.97 -7.36
N ASN A 4 13.64 1.45 -7.36
CA ASN A 4 13.89 0.04 -7.09
C ASN A 4 13.51 -0.32 -5.66
N LYS A 5 13.80 0.58 -4.73
CA LYS A 5 13.44 0.39 -3.32
C LYS A 5 11.93 0.36 -3.15
N LEU A 6 11.22 1.27 -3.83
CA LEU A 6 9.76 1.29 -3.82
C LEU A 6 9.19 -0.01 -4.37
N LEU A 7 9.76 -0.53 -5.47
CA LEU A 7 9.31 -1.81 -6.04
C LEU A 7 9.45 -2.94 -5.02
N GLU A 8 10.61 -3.05 -4.40
CA GLU A 8 10.87 -4.11 -3.43
C GLU A 8 9.95 -4.00 -2.22
N MET A 9 9.87 -2.79 -1.65
CA MET A 9 9.07 -2.56 -0.45
C MET A 9 7.58 -2.77 -0.70
N SER A 10 7.07 -2.31 -1.84
CA SER A 10 5.65 -2.44 -2.16
C SER A 10 5.27 -3.88 -2.48
N PHE A 11 6.19 -4.67 -3.03
CA PHE A 11 5.94 -6.09 -3.24
C PHE A 11 5.93 -6.84 -1.90
N GLU A 12 6.90 -6.57 -1.03
CA GLU A 12 6.91 -7.13 0.32
C GLU A 12 5.62 -6.78 1.07
N PHE A 13 5.17 -5.54 0.93
CA PHE A 13 3.93 -5.08 1.52
C PHE A 13 2.73 -5.84 0.96
N ALA A 14 2.68 -6.05 -0.35
CA ALA A 14 1.60 -6.80 -0.98
C ALA A 14 1.54 -8.24 -0.45
N VAL A 15 2.70 -8.88 -0.28
CA VAL A 15 2.76 -10.22 0.30
C VAL A 15 2.21 -10.21 1.73
N ALA A 16 2.60 -9.22 2.54
CA ALA A 16 2.10 -9.08 3.90
C ALA A 16 0.58 -8.90 3.93
N ILE A 17 0.04 -8.12 3.01
CA ILE A 17 -1.41 -7.88 2.90
C ILE A 17 -2.14 -9.19 2.55
N VAL A 18 -1.65 -9.94 1.57
CA VAL A 18 -2.27 -11.22 1.16
C VAL A 18 -2.26 -12.20 2.34
N ASN A 19 -1.13 -12.32 3.03
CA ASN A 19 -1.02 -13.22 4.18
C ASN A 19 -1.94 -12.78 5.31
N LEU A 20 -2.05 -11.48 5.55
CA LEU A 20 -2.95 -10.94 6.58
C LEU A 20 -4.40 -11.29 6.26
N VAL A 21 -4.83 -11.03 5.04
CA VAL A 21 -6.19 -11.28 4.59
C VAL A 21 -6.54 -12.76 4.70
N ASP A 22 -5.63 -13.63 4.27
CA ASP A 22 -5.83 -15.08 4.32
C ASP A 22 -5.92 -15.59 5.77
N GLY A 23 -5.32 -14.86 6.71
CA GLY A 23 -5.32 -15.25 8.12
C GLY A 23 -6.53 -14.80 8.93
N VAL A 24 -7.41 -13.97 8.36
CA VAL A 24 -8.58 -13.47 9.08
C VAL A 24 -9.63 -14.58 9.18
N THR A 25 -10.00 -14.95 10.43
CA THR A 25 -10.93 -16.05 10.68
C THR A 25 -12.26 -15.57 11.25
N ILE A 26 -12.40 -14.29 11.57
CA ILE A 26 -13.63 -13.74 12.14
C ILE A 26 -14.72 -13.75 11.04
N PRO A 27 -15.90 -14.34 11.34
CA PRO A 27 -16.99 -14.37 10.35
C PRO A 27 -17.42 -12.97 9.90
N LYS A 28 -17.94 -12.87 8.68
CA LYS A 28 -18.46 -11.62 8.10
C LYS A 28 -17.41 -10.56 7.94
N SER A 29 -16.17 -10.97 7.63
CA SER A 29 -15.06 -10.04 7.43
C SER A 29 -14.81 -9.72 5.95
N SER A 30 -15.44 -10.44 5.01
CA SER A 30 -15.08 -10.37 3.59
C SER A 30 -15.20 -8.97 2.99
N TYR A 31 -16.17 -8.17 3.43
CA TYR A 31 -16.31 -6.82 2.91
C TYR A 31 -15.11 -5.92 3.27
N MET A 32 -14.45 -6.19 4.40
CA MET A 32 -13.23 -5.47 4.81
C MET A 32 -11.98 -6.05 4.16
N THR A 33 -11.86 -7.39 4.17
CA THR A 33 -10.67 -8.06 3.62
C THR A 33 -10.55 -7.85 2.12
N ASP A 34 -11.69 -7.81 1.41
CA ASP A 34 -11.68 -7.54 -0.03
C ASP A 34 -11.17 -6.13 -0.32
N GLN A 35 -11.62 -5.14 0.45
CA GLN A 35 -11.18 -3.76 0.28
C GLN A 35 -9.71 -3.58 0.66
N LEU A 36 -9.28 -4.22 1.74
CA LEU A 36 -7.88 -4.17 2.15
C LEU A 36 -6.98 -4.81 1.09
N ALA A 37 -7.36 -5.99 0.60
CA ALA A 37 -6.60 -6.68 -0.44
C ALA A 37 -6.48 -5.82 -1.70
N ARG A 38 -7.59 -5.23 -2.15
CA ARG A 38 -7.61 -4.35 -3.33
C ARG A 38 -6.69 -3.15 -3.13
N ALA A 39 -6.88 -2.41 -2.05
CA ALA A 39 -6.10 -1.20 -1.80
C ALA A 39 -4.62 -1.51 -1.59
N GLY A 40 -4.32 -2.51 -0.77
CA GLY A 40 -2.94 -2.85 -0.42
C GLY A 40 -2.12 -3.35 -1.60
N THR A 41 -2.72 -4.17 -2.47
CA THR A 41 -2.02 -4.67 -3.65
C THR A 41 -1.95 -3.63 -4.75
N SER A 42 -2.89 -2.68 -4.78
CA SER A 42 -2.88 -1.59 -5.76
C SER A 42 -1.69 -0.65 -5.57
N VAL A 43 -1.17 -0.53 -4.35
CA VAL A 43 0.02 0.29 -4.09
C VAL A 43 1.18 -0.20 -4.97
N GLY A 44 1.54 -1.47 -4.85
CA GLY A 44 2.64 -2.05 -5.62
C GLY A 44 2.35 -2.11 -7.11
N ALA A 45 1.11 -2.44 -7.49
CA ALA A 45 0.72 -2.51 -8.89
C ALA A 45 0.96 -1.17 -9.59
N ASN A 46 0.58 -0.05 -8.97
CA ASN A 46 0.78 1.27 -9.56
C ASN A 46 2.24 1.69 -9.58
N ILE A 47 3.00 1.34 -8.56
CA ILE A 47 4.45 1.59 -8.55
C ILE A 47 5.12 0.81 -9.68
N HIS A 48 4.72 -0.44 -9.89
CA HIS A 48 5.24 -1.27 -10.98
C HIS A 48 4.91 -0.63 -12.34
N GLU A 49 3.66 -0.21 -12.53
CA GLU A 49 3.25 0.42 -13.79
C GLU A 49 3.96 1.74 -14.04
N ALA A 50 4.32 2.48 -12.98
CA ALA A 50 5.05 3.73 -13.11
C ALA A 50 6.40 3.52 -13.82
N GLN A 51 7.02 2.35 -13.67
CA GLN A 51 8.29 2.03 -14.32
C GLN A 51 8.17 1.99 -15.84
N TYR A 52 6.96 1.79 -16.36
CA TYR A 52 6.67 1.71 -17.79
C TYR A 52 5.85 2.90 -18.27
N ALA A 53 5.87 4.00 -17.51
CA ALA A 53 5.11 5.19 -17.83
C ALA A 53 5.56 5.79 -19.18
N GLN A 54 4.61 6.30 -19.95
CA GLN A 54 4.86 6.85 -21.28
C GLN A 54 5.36 8.30 -21.24
N SER A 55 5.24 8.95 -20.08
CA SER A 55 5.64 10.34 -19.89
C SER A 55 5.91 10.61 -18.43
N LYS A 56 6.56 11.76 -18.15
CA LYS A 56 6.75 12.21 -16.78
C LYS A 56 5.40 12.41 -16.08
N LYS A 57 4.43 12.96 -16.79
CA LYS A 57 3.08 13.18 -16.25
C LYS A 57 2.42 11.86 -15.88
N ASP A 58 2.54 10.85 -16.73
CA ASP A 58 1.99 9.52 -16.45
C ASP A 58 2.71 8.88 -15.25
N PHE A 59 4.02 9.01 -15.17
CA PHE A 59 4.81 8.51 -14.06
C PHE A 59 4.32 9.10 -12.73
N ILE A 60 4.17 10.42 -12.67
CA ILE A 60 3.68 11.12 -11.48
C ILE A 60 2.27 10.66 -11.13
N SER A 61 1.40 10.54 -12.15
CA SER A 61 0.03 10.10 -11.95
C SER A 61 -0.03 8.70 -11.28
N LYS A 62 0.80 7.76 -11.75
CA LYS A 62 0.84 6.41 -11.18
C LYS A 62 1.30 6.43 -9.73
N LEU A 63 2.32 7.23 -9.41
CA LEU A 63 2.80 7.35 -8.03
C LEU A 63 1.75 8.01 -7.13
N GLU A 64 1.01 8.98 -7.64
CA GLU A 64 -0.05 9.63 -6.88
C GLU A 64 -1.22 8.68 -6.59
N ILE A 65 -1.54 7.81 -7.55
CA ILE A 65 -2.55 6.77 -7.31
C ILE A 65 -2.05 5.80 -6.23
N ALA A 66 -0.79 5.38 -6.30
CA ALA A 66 -0.21 4.51 -5.28
C ALA A 66 -0.28 5.17 -3.89
N LEU A 67 0.02 6.47 -3.82
CA LEU A 67 -0.07 7.22 -2.56
C LEU A 67 -1.49 7.23 -2.01
N LYS A 68 -2.46 7.49 -2.85
CA LYS A 68 -3.88 7.46 -2.48
C LYS A 68 -4.27 6.08 -1.95
N GLU A 69 -3.85 5.02 -2.63
CA GLU A 69 -4.15 3.66 -2.23
C GLU A 69 -3.48 3.30 -0.89
N SER A 70 -2.28 3.84 -0.62
CA SER A 70 -1.63 3.63 0.67
C SER A 70 -2.43 4.26 1.81
N ASN A 71 -3.04 5.41 1.58
CA ASN A 71 -3.90 6.05 2.57
C ASN A 71 -5.15 5.23 2.83
N GLU A 72 -5.76 4.71 1.77
CA GLU A 72 -6.94 3.85 1.92
C GLU A 72 -6.58 2.55 2.66
N THR A 73 -5.41 2.00 2.38
CA THR A 73 -4.93 0.79 3.08
C THR A 73 -4.83 1.03 4.59
N SER A 74 -4.28 2.17 5.00
CA SER A 74 -4.20 2.51 6.42
C SER A 74 -5.57 2.61 7.07
N TYR A 75 -6.55 3.11 6.36
CA TYR A 75 -7.93 3.18 6.84
C TYR A 75 -8.47 1.77 7.15
N TRP A 76 -8.35 0.85 6.20
CA TRP A 76 -8.86 -0.51 6.38
C TRP A 76 -8.09 -1.27 7.46
N LEU A 77 -6.78 -1.08 7.55
CA LEU A 77 -5.97 -1.71 8.60
C LEU A 77 -6.44 -1.27 9.98
N LYS A 78 -6.66 0.04 10.17
CA LYS A 78 -7.11 0.57 11.44
C LYS A 78 -8.49 0.03 11.80
N LEU A 79 -9.41 0.00 10.83
CA LEU A 79 -10.75 -0.49 11.05
C LEU A 79 -10.75 -1.96 11.45
N MET A 80 -9.91 -2.77 10.80
CA MET A 80 -9.80 -4.19 11.12
C MET A 80 -9.19 -4.41 12.50
N TYR A 81 -8.23 -3.57 12.88
CA TYR A 81 -7.65 -3.64 14.22
C TYR A 81 -8.66 -3.24 15.30
N GLU A 82 -9.37 -2.13 15.09
CA GLU A 82 -10.35 -1.65 16.06
C GLU A 82 -11.54 -2.60 16.21
N THR A 83 -11.85 -3.36 15.19
CA THR A 83 -12.91 -4.38 15.24
C THR A 83 -12.37 -5.75 15.64
N LYS A 84 -11.12 -5.84 16.08
CA LYS A 84 -10.49 -7.06 16.61
C LYS A 84 -10.37 -8.18 15.59
N ARG A 85 -10.30 -7.86 14.31
CA ARG A 85 -10.11 -8.83 13.23
C ARG A 85 -8.64 -9.19 13.01
N ILE A 86 -7.74 -8.29 13.40
CA ILE A 86 -6.30 -8.54 13.40
C ILE A 86 -5.74 -8.13 14.76
N ASP A 87 -4.63 -8.75 15.16
CA ASP A 87 -4.00 -8.44 16.44
C ASP A 87 -3.11 -7.20 16.32
N VAL A 88 -2.65 -6.69 17.47
CA VAL A 88 -1.85 -5.46 17.53
C VAL A 88 -0.53 -5.62 16.79
N GLN A 89 0.09 -6.78 16.86
CA GLN A 89 1.40 -7.03 16.23
C GLN A 89 1.27 -7.01 14.70
N THR A 90 0.27 -7.66 14.17
CA THR A 90 -0.03 -7.66 12.73
C THR A 90 -0.32 -6.24 12.26
N TYR A 91 -1.16 -5.51 13.02
CA TYR A 91 -1.50 -4.13 12.69
C TYR A 91 -0.27 -3.24 12.66
N GLN A 92 0.54 -3.26 13.72
CA GLN A 92 1.72 -2.40 13.83
C GLN A 92 2.74 -2.70 12.74
N TYR A 93 2.99 -3.98 12.45
CA TYR A 93 3.94 -4.36 11.41
C TYR A 93 3.49 -3.89 10.03
N THR A 94 2.24 -4.16 9.69
CA THR A 94 1.71 -3.85 8.36
C THR A 94 1.58 -2.33 8.16
N GLU A 95 1.12 -1.63 9.20
CA GLU A 95 0.99 -0.16 9.13
C GLU A 95 2.36 0.51 9.02
N LYS A 96 3.39 -0.05 9.68
CA LYS A 96 4.75 0.47 9.55
C LYS A 96 5.27 0.34 8.13
N LEU A 97 5.05 -0.80 7.49
CA LEU A 97 5.41 -1.00 6.08
C LEU A 97 4.71 0.02 5.20
N CYS A 98 3.42 0.20 5.42
CA CYS A 98 2.60 1.15 4.65
C CYS A 98 3.12 2.58 4.80
N ARG A 99 3.42 2.98 6.03
CA ARG A 99 3.92 4.32 6.32
C ARG A 99 5.26 4.59 5.67
N ASN A 100 6.15 3.60 5.68
CA ASN A 100 7.47 3.75 5.07
C ASN A 100 7.35 3.93 3.55
N ILE A 101 6.47 3.15 2.91
CA ILE A 101 6.21 3.28 1.48
C ILE A 101 5.62 4.67 1.18
N ARG A 102 4.69 5.13 2.00
CA ARG A 102 4.06 6.44 1.83
C ARG A 102 5.08 7.56 1.85
N ARG A 103 6.04 7.51 2.77
CA ARG A 103 7.11 8.51 2.84
C ARG A 103 7.92 8.56 1.55
N LEU A 104 8.29 7.39 1.03
CA LEU A 104 9.05 7.32 -0.22
C LEU A 104 8.23 7.79 -1.40
N LEU A 105 6.94 7.47 -1.43
CA LEU A 105 6.05 7.95 -2.49
C LEU A 105 5.95 9.48 -2.48
N ILE A 106 5.78 10.07 -1.31
CA ILE A 106 5.71 11.53 -1.19
C ILE A 106 7.00 12.16 -1.70
N ALA A 107 8.15 11.63 -1.27
CA ALA A 107 9.45 12.15 -1.70
C ALA A 107 9.64 11.99 -3.21
N SER A 108 9.27 10.83 -3.76
CA SER A 108 9.41 10.57 -5.20
C SER A 108 8.52 11.47 -6.03
N CYS A 109 7.29 11.74 -5.59
CA CYS A 109 6.40 12.67 -6.26
C CYS A 109 6.97 14.08 -6.28
N LYS A 110 7.50 14.55 -5.15
CA LYS A 110 8.11 15.88 -5.06
C LYS A 110 9.30 16.00 -6.01
N THR A 111 10.19 15.00 -5.99
CA THR A 111 11.36 14.97 -6.87
C THR A 111 10.93 15.02 -8.33
N ALA A 112 9.95 14.19 -8.72
CA ALA A 112 9.48 14.14 -10.10
C ALA A 112 8.84 15.44 -10.56
N LYS A 113 8.20 16.17 -9.64
CA LYS A 113 7.59 17.48 -9.95
C LYS A 113 8.59 18.62 -9.93
N GLY A 114 9.83 18.37 -9.54
CA GLY A 114 10.86 19.40 -9.45
C GLY A 114 10.74 20.29 -8.21
N MET A 115 10.12 19.78 -7.18
CA MET A 115 9.88 20.52 -5.94
C MET A 115 10.92 20.22 -4.88
#